data_8515e0edeeaae8c7333d923c57041d3c
#
_entry.id   8515e0edeeaae8c7333d923c57041d3c
#
_cell.length_a   1.000
_cell.length_b   1.000
_cell.length_c   1.000
_cell.angle_alpha   90.00
_cell.angle_beta   90.00
_cell.angle_gamma   90.00
#
_symmetry.space_group_name_H-M   'P 1'
#
loop_
_entity.id
_entity.type
_entity.pdbx_description
1 polymer ?
#
loop_
_entity_poly.entity_id
_entity_poly.type
_entity_poly.pdbx_seq_one_letter_code
_entity_poly.pdbx_strand_id
1 'polypeptide(L)'
;MKKTGIIAFTEHGCVLGEKLLRDLQKQDQEVYGFVKSKYVELPEKHPFRKVKGTLREWAEEWIPRLDGIIFFSATGIAVRTIAPFVVSKKTDPAVVVIDEQGSYAISLLSGHLGGANELTEFAAESIGAQPVITTGTDVNHTFAVDVFARKNNLVISDMELAKEMAALLIRGKTIAWGAGEGFVFPKEQTIPAQLRFRKTESPDGKQGTLWFAIPQSDREQEEALGTEQTQMLHLYPKNVYLGVGCRKNTPEEKIETQIQKYLSEHGIAAEQIILAASIDLKKEEPGMLAFCEKYHLPFVTYRGEELEKAKGTFTPSAFVSKITGVDNVCERSASLAGDGGTFIMRKQAAEGVTAACTIKKWSVSFE
;
A
#
# COMPACT_ATOMS: atom_id res chain seq x y z
N MET A 1 12.30 2.51 3.31
CA MET A 1 13.34 1.54 3.75
C MET A 1 12.81 0.85 5.00
N LYS A 2 12.72 -0.46 5.01
CA LYS A 2 12.23 -1.23 6.18
C LYS A 2 13.28 -1.24 7.29
N LYS A 3 12.82 -1.16 8.55
CA LYS A 3 13.67 -1.23 9.75
C LYS A 3 13.49 -2.56 10.44
N THR A 4 14.55 -3.36 10.50
CA THR A 4 14.51 -4.70 11.10
C THR A 4 15.44 -4.77 12.30
N GLY A 5 14.94 -5.27 13.43
CA GLY A 5 15.72 -5.56 14.64
C GLY A 5 16.03 -7.05 14.74
N ILE A 6 17.26 -7.39 15.03
CA ILE A 6 17.68 -8.78 15.34
C ILE A 6 18.15 -8.81 16.78
N ILE A 7 17.58 -9.68 17.61
CA ILE A 7 17.96 -9.84 18.99
C ILE A 7 18.37 -11.27 19.30
N ALA A 8 19.57 -11.44 19.85
CA ALA A 8 20.15 -12.72 20.26
C ALA A 8 20.43 -12.79 21.76
N PHE A 9 20.51 -13.99 22.29
CA PHE A 9 20.75 -14.27 23.72
C PHE A 9 21.99 -15.11 23.96
N THR A 10 22.60 -15.64 22.91
CA THR A 10 23.77 -16.52 22.95
C THR A 10 24.82 -16.07 21.93
N GLU A 11 26.05 -16.57 22.07
CA GLU A 11 27.12 -16.32 21.09
C GLU A 11 26.76 -16.88 19.72
N HIS A 12 26.24 -18.13 19.68
CA HIS A 12 25.84 -18.74 18.41
C HIS A 12 24.72 -17.96 17.71
N GLY A 13 23.72 -17.54 18.47
CA GLY A 13 22.65 -16.64 17.94
C GLY A 13 23.20 -15.32 17.41
N CYS A 14 24.25 -14.77 18.02
CA CYS A 14 24.91 -13.57 17.48
C CYS A 14 25.62 -13.85 16.15
N VAL A 15 26.29 -14.99 16.01
CA VAL A 15 26.97 -15.36 14.76
C VAL A 15 25.98 -15.54 13.61
N LEU A 16 24.90 -16.27 13.82
CA LEU A 16 23.84 -16.44 12.82
C LEU A 16 23.15 -15.11 12.52
N GLY A 17 22.86 -14.33 13.56
CA GLY A 17 22.25 -13.01 13.43
C GLY A 17 23.13 -12.01 12.68
N GLU A 18 24.45 -12.07 12.81
CA GLU A 18 25.37 -11.22 12.05
C GLU A 18 25.35 -11.55 10.56
N LYS A 19 25.31 -12.84 10.20
CA LYS A 19 25.14 -13.27 8.81
C LYS A 19 23.84 -12.70 8.23
N LEU A 20 22.74 -12.88 8.93
CA LEU A 20 21.42 -12.43 8.50
C LEU A 20 21.36 -10.90 8.42
N LEU A 21 21.98 -10.17 9.35
CA LEU A 21 22.10 -8.72 9.32
C LEU A 21 22.74 -8.23 8.02
N ARG A 22 23.88 -8.83 7.65
CA ARG A 22 24.58 -8.48 6.40
C ARG A 22 23.75 -8.77 5.16
N ASP A 23 23.00 -9.88 5.14
CA ASP A 23 22.17 -10.24 3.99
C ASP A 23 20.94 -9.34 3.86
N LEU A 24 20.31 -8.94 4.96
CA LEU A 24 19.22 -7.95 4.95
C LEU A 24 19.70 -6.54 4.53
N GLN A 25 20.91 -6.15 4.93
CA GLN A 25 21.48 -4.87 4.49
C GLN A 25 21.73 -4.82 2.98
N LYS A 26 22.06 -5.94 2.32
CA LYS A 26 22.16 -6.02 0.86
C LYS A 26 20.83 -5.77 0.15
N GLN A 27 19.71 -5.87 0.87
CA GLN A 27 18.35 -5.62 0.40
C GLN A 27 17.85 -4.20 0.73
N ASP A 28 18.74 -3.24 0.90
CA ASP A 28 18.40 -1.86 1.25
C ASP A 28 17.54 -1.72 2.55
N GLN A 29 17.72 -2.63 3.52
CA GLN A 29 17.07 -2.53 4.82
C GLN A 29 17.98 -1.86 5.85
N GLU A 30 17.38 -1.10 6.76
CA GLU A 30 18.04 -0.57 7.95
C GLU A 30 17.96 -1.64 9.05
N VAL A 31 19.09 -2.22 9.44
CA VAL A 31 19.12 -3.36 10.35
C VAL A 31 19.88 -3.06 11.63
N TYR A 32 19.27 -3.39 12.76
CA TYR A 32 19.81 -3.18 14.11
C TYR A 32 20.05 -4.52 14.81
N GLY A 33 21.29 -4.78 15.25
CA GLY A 33 21.65 -5.96 16.01
C GLY A 33 21.67 -5.71 17.52
N PHE A 34 21.08 -6.59 18.31
CA PHE A 34 21.01 -6.55 19.77
C PHE A 34 21.41 -7.86 20.41
N VAL A 35 22.09 -7.80 21.55
CA VAL A 35 22.33 -8.97 22.39
C VAL A 35 21.90 -8.71 23.83
N LYS A 36 21.10 -9.64 24.37
CA LYS A 36 20.66 -9.63 25.76
C LYS A 36 21.21 -10.84 26.49
N SER A 37 22.45 -10.73 26.92
CA SER A 37 23.18 -11.78 27.67
C SER A 37 24.21 -11.18 28.59
N LYS A 38 24.44 -11.84 29.73
CA LYS A 38 25.52 -11.51 30.64
C LYS A 38 26.84 -12.18 30.21
N TYR A 39 26.75 -13.23 29.42
CA TYR A 39 27.85 -14.14 29.11
C TYR A 39 28.45 -13.90 27.72
N VAL A 40 27.74 -13.20 26.84
CA VAL A 40 28.23 -12.88 25.50
C VAL A 40 29.13 -11.64 25.58
N GLU A 41 30.37 -11.80 25.17
CA GLU A 41 31.31 -10.71 24.99
C GLU A 41 31.35 -10.30 23.52
N LEU A 42 31.14 -9.00 23.24
CA LEU A 42 31.19 -8.49 21.89
C LEU A 42 32.48 -7.69 21.67
N PRO A 43 33.20 -7.93 20.56
CA PRO A 43 34.30 -7.05 20.13
C PRO A 43 33.86 -5.62 19.97
N GLU A 44 34.77 -4.67 20.10
CA GLU A 44 34.47 -3.21 20.06
C GLU A 44 33.76 -2.75 18.77
N LYS A 45 34.00 -3.43 17.65
CA LYS A 45 33.39 -3.14 16.34
C LYS A 45 32.32 -4.15 15.92
N HIS A 46 31.73 -4.86 16.87
CA HIS A 46 30.68 -5.83 16.54
C HIS A 46 29.40 -5.09 16.10
N PRO A 47 28.67 -5.58 15.03
CA PRO A 47 27.43 -4.95 14.56
C PRO A 47 26.30 -5.02 15.56
N PHE A 48 26.37 -5.94 16.54
CA PHE A 48 25.41 -6.03 17.63
C PHE A 48 25.85 -5.18 18.80
N ARG A 49 24.87 -4.61 19.51
CA ARG A 49 25.05 -3.85 20.74
C ARG A 49 24.38 -4.53 21.93
N LYS A 50 25.01 -4.43 23.10
CA LYS A 50 24.42 -4.96 24.35
C LYS A 50 23.17 -4.18 24.72
N VAL A 51 22.07 -4.89 25.01
CA VAL A 51 20.85 -4.32 25.57
C VAL A 51 21.12 -3.89 27.01
N LYS A 52 21.06 -2.60 27.26
CA LYS A 52 21.09 -2.03 28.61
C LYS A 52 19.70 -2.18 29.24
N GLY A 53 19.64 -2.41 30.57
CA GLY A 53 18.36 -2.59 31.26
C GLY A 53 17.66 -3.94 31.00
N THR A 54 16.35 -3.98 31.14
CA THR A 54 15.51 -5.17 30.97
C THR A 54 15.11 -5.40 29.51
N LEU A 55 14.67 -6.60 29.19
CA LEU A 55 14.13 -6.92 27.85
C LEU A 55 12.82 -6.15 27.58
N ARG A 56 12.06 -5.83 28.64
CA ARG A 56 10.85 -5.03 28.56
C ARG A 56 11.17 -3.58 28.15
N GLU A 57 12.15 -2.93 28.77
CA GLU A 57 12.60 -1.58 28.41
C GLU A 57 13.11 -1.52 26.97
N TRP A 58 13.84 -2.55 26.53
CA TRP A 58 14.23 -2.67 25.12
C TRP A 58 13.02 -2.76 24.18
N ALA A 59 12.03 -3.57 24.53
CA ALA A 59 10.83 -3.74 23.73
C ALA A 59 10.00 -2.45 23.65
N GLU A 60 9.85 -1.72 24.77
CA GLU A 60 9.19 -0.42 24.83
C GLU A 60 9.86 0.62 23.92
N GLU A 61 11.18 0.60 23.85
CA GLU A 61 11.93 1.53 23.00
C GLU A 61 11.89 1.15 21.52
N TRP A 62 12.03 -0.15 21.19
CA TRP A 62 12.32 -0.58 19.82
C TRP A 62 11.12 -1.09 19.05
N ILE A 63 10.18 -1.79 19.66
CA ILE A 63 9.02 -2.36 18.95
C ILE A 63 8.26 -1.31 18.14
N PRO A 64 7.96 -0.09 18.66
CA PRO A 64 7.25 0.93 17.91
C PRO A 64 8.03 1.54 16.72
N ARG A 65 9.34 1.27 16.64
CA ARG A 65 10.23 1.85 15.62
C ARG A 65 10.60 0.88 14.51
N LEU A 66 10.28 -0.41 14.69
CA LEU A 66 10.69 -1.49 13.79
C LEU A 66 9.52 -2.00 12.98
N ASP A 67 9.76 -2.29 11.71
CA ASP A 67 8.81 -2.97 10.82
C ASP A 67 8.92 -4.50 10.94
N GLY A 68 10.09 -5.01 11.38
CA GLY A 68 10.35 -6.43 11.59
C GLY A 68 11.26 -6.70 12.77
N ILE A 69 11.05 -7.84 13.45
CA ILE A 69 11.86 -8.27 14.58
C ILE A 69 12.18 -9.76 14.43
N ILE A 70 13.45 -10.10 14.54
CA ILE A 70 13.93 -11.48 14.51
C ILE A 70 14.54 -11.82 15.87
N PHE A 71 13.98 -12.82 16.53
CA PHE A 71 14.47 -13.35 17.80
C PHE A 71 15.27 -14.62 17.57
N PHE A 72 16.54 -14.62 17.93
CA PHE A 72 17.32 -15.86 18.10
C PHE A 72 17.13 -16.34 19.53
N SER A 73 16.04 -17.07 19.79
CA SER A 73 15.63 -17.49 21.13
C SER A 73 14.57 -18.58 21.12
N ALA A 74 14.29 -19.14 22.32
CA ALA A 74 13.06 -19.91 22.49
C ALA A 74 11.82 -19.05 22.20
N THR A 75 10.82 -19.61 21.51
CA THR A 75 9.55 -18.94 21.13
C THR A 75 8.85 -18.27 22.33
N GLY A 76 8.89 -18.92 23.52
CA GLY A 76 8.28 -18.35 24.73
C GLY A 76 8.91 -17.04 25.20
N ILE A 77 10.20 -16.80 24.91
CA ILE A 77 10.86 -15.51 25.20
C ILE A 77 10.29 -14.43 24.28
N ALA A 78 10.23 -14.70 22.99
CA ALA A 78 9.67 -13.78 22.01
C ALA A 78 8.22 -13.42 22.35
N VAL A 79 7.35 -14.41 22.61
CA VAL A 79 5.95 -14.21 22.96
C VAL A 79 5.81 -13.31 24.19
N ARG A 80 6.51 -13.60 25.29
CA ARG A 80 6.44 -12.76 26.50
C ARG A 80 6.96 -11.35 26.30
N THR A 81 7.93 -11.19 25.39
CA THR A 81 8.50 -9.88 25.08
C THR A 81 7.53 -9.02 24.29
N ILE A 82 6.86 -9.58 23.27
CA ILE A 82 5.98 -8.80 22.38
C ILE A 82 4.56 -8.65 22.92
N ALA A 83 4.06 -9.58 23.76
CA ALA A 83 2.67 -9.62 24.18
C ALA A 83 2.09 -8.28 24.70
N PRO A 84 2.82 -7.46 25.48
CA PRO A 84 2.31 -6.16 25.93
C PRO A 84 2.13 -5.13 24.79
N PHE A 85 2.69 -5.36 23.61
CA PHE A 85 2.75 -4.42 22.49
C PHE A 85 1.93 -4.88 21.28
N VAL A 86 1.32 -6.05 21.35
CA VAL A 86 0.45 -6.57 20.28
C VAL A 86 -0.89 -5.85 20.32
N VAL A 87 -1.21 -5.11 19.24
CA VAL A 87 -2.41 -4.26 19.14
C VAL A 87 -3.28 -4.64 17.94
N SER A 88 -2.68 -4.72 16.76
CA SER A 88 -3.42 -4.97 15.52
C SER A 88 -2.53 -5.59 14.46
N LYS A 89 -3.06 -6.60 13.76
CA LYS A 89 -2.39 -7.21 12.60
C LYS A 89 -2.05 -6.24 11.46
N LYS A 90 -2.60 -5.01 11.49
CA LYS A 90 -2.34 -3.96 10.48
C LYS A 90 -1.12 -3.11 10.84
N THR A 91 -0.77 -3.02 12.12
CA THR A 91 0.25 -2.09 12.64
C THR A 91 1.40 -2.80 13.36
N ASP A 92 1.16 -4.02 13.83
CA ASP A 92 2.17 -4.78 14.57
C ASP A 92 3.31 -5.20 13.64
N PRO A 93 4.57 -5.13 14.08
CA PRO A 93 5.71 -5.54 13.27
C PRO A 93 5.66 -7.02 12.90
N ALA A 94 6.35 -7.38 11.82
CA ALA A 94 6.65 -8.76 11.50
C ALA A 94 7.50 -9.38 12.61
N VAL A 95 7.11 -10.52 13.17
CA VAL A 95 7.91 -11.20 14.19
C VAL A 95 8.29 -12.60 13.72
N VAL A 96 9.59 -12.86 13.67
CA VAL A 96 10.19 -14.15 13.35
C VAL A 96 10.98 -14.67 14.56
N VAL A 97 10.88 -15.95 14.84
CA VAL A 97 11.68 -16.61 15.86
C VAL A 97 12.54 -17.68 15.22
N ILE A 98 13.82 -17.65 15.52
CA ILE A 98 14.79 -18.64 15.08
C ILE A 98 15.32 -19.33 16.33
N ASP A 99 15.33 -20.66 16.33
CA ASP A 99 15.90 -21.40 17.44
C ASP A 99 17.43 -21.19 17.52
N GLU A 100 18.03 -21.54 18.65
CA GLU A 100 19.46 -21.29 18.92
C GLU A 100 20.39 -21.95 17.90
N GLN A 101 20.01 -23.12 17.37
CA GLN A 101 20.81 -23.84 16.39
C GLN A 101 20.60 -23.31 14.96
N GLY A 102 19.63 -22.44 14.74
CA GLY A 102 19.26 -21.99 13.40
C GLY A 102 18.59 -23.08 12.55
N SER A 103 17.98 -24.08 13.20
CA SER A 103 17.30 -25.16 12.50
C SER A 103 15.95 -24.78 11.94
N TYR A 104 15.23 -23.93 12.65
CA TYR A 104 13.87 -23.49 12.29
C TYR A 104 13.76 -21.98 12.35
N ALA A 105 13.16 -21.39 11.31
CA ALA A 105 12.71 -20.01 11.29
C ALA A 105 11.18 -19.99 11.30
N ILE A 106 10.57 -19.41 12.33
CA ILE A 106 9.13 -19.48 12.61
C ILE A 106 8.49 -18.12 12.42
N SER A 107 7.50 -18.02 11.52
CA SER A 107 6.64 -16.86 11.39
C SER A 107 5.67 -16.79 12.57
N LEU A 108 5.99 -15.94 13.56
CA LEU A 108 5.26 -15.91 14.83
C LEU A 108 4.09 -14.94 14.83
N LEU A 109 4.24 -13.73 14.25
CA LEU A 109 3.24 -12.67 14.26
C LEU A 109 3.28 -11.86 12.96
N SER A 110 2.12 -11.37 12.51
CA SER A 110 1.95 -10.52 11.34
C SER A 110 2.45 -11.17 10.03
N GLY A 111 2.06 -12.44 9.81
CA GLY A 111 2.51 -13.29 8.69
C GLY A 111 2.32 -12.63 7.32
N HIS A 112 1.09 -12.20 7.00
CA HIS A 112 0.73 -11.64 5.70
C HIS A 112 1.03 -10.13 5.59
N LEU A 113 0.12 -9.29 6.13
CA LEU A 113 0.22 -7.83 6.00
C LEU A 113 1.50 -7.26 6.60
N GLY A 114 1.95 -7.79 7.74
CA GLY A 114 3.22 -7.37 8.34
C GLY A 114 4.46 -7.92 7.63
N GLY A 115 4.32 -9.00 6.82
CA GLY A 115 5.43 -9.59 6.04
C GLY A 115 6.30 -10.57 6.81
N ALA A 116 5.82 -11.14 7.95
CA ALA A 116 6.63 -12.09 8.70
C ALA A 116 6.87 -13.40 7.93
N ASN A 117 5.95 -13.83 7.04
CA ASN A 117 6.17 -15.02 6.22
C ASN A 117 7.35 -14.83 5.26
N GLU A 118 7.39 -13.71 4.53
CA GLU A 118 8.50 -13.38 3.62
C GLU A 118 9.82 -13.21 4.38
N LEU A 119 9.78 -12.55 5.54
CA LEU A 119 10.96 -12.40 6.40
C LEU A 119 11.45 -13.75 6.93
N THR A 120 10.54 -14.69 7.20
CA THR A 120 10.85 -16.06 7.63
C THR A 120 11.52 -16.85 6.51
N GLU A 121 10.98 -16.80 5.29
CA GLU A 121 11.56 -17.45 4.12
C GLU A 121 12.97 -16.92 3.83
N PHE A 122 13.12 -15.59 3.81
CA PHE A 122 14.41 -14.95 3.60
C PHE A 122 15.43 -15.33 4.69
N ALA A 123 15.02 -15.30 5.96
CA ALA A 123 15.89 -15.66 7.06
C ALA A 123 16.29 -17.14 6.98
N ALA A 124 15.34 -18.02 6.68
CA ALA A 124 15.59 -19.44 6.51
C ALA A 124 16.59 -19.72 5.38
N GLU A 125 16.41 -19.10 4.21
CA GLU A 125 17.34 -19.23 3.08
C GLU A 125 18.73 -18.71 3.45
N SER A 126 18.81 -17.54 4.09
CA SER A 126 20.08 -16.92 4.48
C SER A 126 20.91 -17.82 5.38
N ILE A 127 20.32 -18.45 6.40
CA ILE A 127 21.08 -19.23 7.40
C ILE A 127 21.01 -20.75 7.20
N GLY A 128 20.20 -21.23 6.24
CA GLY A 128 19.99 -22.66 5.99
C GLY A 128 18.99 -23.32 6.96
N ALA A 129 18.06 -22.54 7.53
CA ALA A 129 17.00 -23.03 8.41
C ALA A 129 15.80 -23.58 7.63
N GLN A 130 14.95 -24.36 8.29
CA GLN A 130 13.65 -24.74 7.78
C GLN A 130 12.62 -23.67 8.13
N PRO A 131 11.91 -23.07 7.14
CA PRO A 131 10.84 -22.14 7.43
C PRO A 131 9.61 -22.86 7.98
N VAL A 132 8.96 -22.26 8.99
CA VAL A 132 7.71 -22.73 9.59
C VAL A 132 6.67 -21.65 9.45
N ILE A 133 5.79 -21.81 8.46
CA ILE A 133 4.70 -20.90 8.16
C ILE A 133 3.39 -21.66 8.35
N THR A 134 2.46 -21.09 9.13
CA THR A 134 1.22 -21.77 9.53
C THR A 134 -0.04 -21.05 9.03
N THR A 135 0.12 -20.00 8.23
CA THR A 135 -1.00 -19.21 7.72
C THR A 135 -1.81 -20.02 6.72
N GLY A 136 -3.13 -20.07 6.87
CA GLY A 136 -3.99 -20.96 6.10
C GLY A 136 -3.91 -20.78 4.58
N THR A 137 -3.74 -19.55 4.09
CA THR A 137 -3.58 -19.27 2.65
C THR A 137 -2.26 -19.81 2.10
N ASP A 138 -1.16 -19.70 2.85
CA ASP A 138 0.15 -20.21 2.41
C ASP A 138 0.17 -21.73 2.42
N VAL A 139 -0.34 -22.36 3.50
CA VAL A 139 -0.41 -23.82 3.63
C VAL A 139 -1.27 -24.45 2.50
N ASN A 140 -2.32 -23.74 2.06
CA ASN A 140 -3.19 -24.22 0.98
C ASN A 140 -2.79 -23.70 -0.41
N HIS A 141 -1.67 -22.99 -0.54
CA HIS A 141 -1.24 -22.36 -1.80
C HIS A 141 -2.35 -21.51 -2.44
N THR A 142 -3.10 -20.78 -1.62
CA THR A 142 -4.27 -20.02 -2.03
C THR A 142 -3.88 -18.56 -2.27
N PHE A 143 -4.44 -17.94 -3.31
CA PHE A 143 -4.22 -16.52 -3.57
C PHE A 143 -4.63 -15.67 -2.36
N ALA A 144 -3.69 -14.90 -1.82
CA ALA A 144 -3.87 -14.02 -0.68
C ALA A 144 -3.96 -12.56 -1.19
N VAL A 145 -5.20 -12.03 -1.24
CA VAL A 145 -5.46 -10.70 -1.78
C VAL A 145 -4.76 -9.57 -0.99
N ASP A 146 -4.57 -9.75 0.29
CA ASP A 146 -3.89 -8.81 1.17
C ASP A 146 -2.38 -8.79 0.93
N VAL A 147 -1.75 -9.95 0.72
CA VAL A 147 -0.35 -10.06 0.31
C VAL A 147 -0.15 -9.45 -1.08
N PHE A 148 -1.03 -9.79 -2.02
CA PHE A 148 -1.02 -9.23 -3.36
C PHE A 148 -1.14 -7.70 -3.34
N ALA A 149 -2.07 -7.16 -2.57
CA ALA A 149 -2.25 -5.72 -2.44
C ALA A 149 -0.99 -5.04 -1.85
N ARG A 150 -0.39 -5.64 -0.82
CA ARG A 150 0.84 -5.13 -0.21
C ARG A 150 2.04 -5.16 -1.18
N LYS A 151 2.28 -6.29 -1.86
CA LYS A 151 3.37 -6.42 -2.84
C LYS A 151 3.26 -5.40 -3.97
N ASN A 152 2.05 -5.09 -4.38
CA ASN A 152 1.77 -4.18 -5.48
C ASN A 152 1.46 -2.72 -5.04
N ASN A 153 1.60 -2.39 -3.75
CA ASN A 153 1.29 -1.08 -3.17
C ASN A 153 -0.14 -0.62 -3.50
N LEU A 154 -1.12 -1.53 -3.35
CA LEU A 154 -2.53 -1.28 -3.56
C LEU A 154 -3.25 -1.11 -2.22
N VAL A 155 -4.29 -0.30 -2.21
CA VAL A 155 -5.21 -0.14 -1.08
C VAL A 155 -6.40 -1.07 -1.30
N ILE A 156 -6.80 -1.78 -0.25
CA ILE A 156 -7.99 -2.65 -0.23
C ILE A 156 -9.19 -1.83 0.22
N SER A 157 -10.25 -1.78 -0.58
CA SER A 157 -11.45 -0.99 -0.28
C SER A 157 -12.24 -1.51 0.93
N ASP A 158 -12.25 -2.83 1.13
CA ASP A 158 -13.00 -3.48 2.19
C ASP A 158 -12.27 -4.72 2.71
N MET A 159 -11.86 -4.70 3.96
CA MET A 159 -11.11 -5.79 4.60
C MET A 159 -12.00 -6.98 4.98
N GLU A 160 -13.29 -6.77 5.19
CA GLU A 160 -14.20 -7.89 5.49
C GLU A 160 -14.48 -8.68 4.20
N LEU A 161 -14.73 -8.02 3.07
CA LEU A 161 -14.82 -8.68 1.77
C LEU A 161 -13.53 -9.39 1.38
N ALA A 162 -12.37 -8.83 1.73
CA ALA A 162 -11.08 -9.50 1.51
C ALA A 162 -10.97 -10.80 2.31
N LYS A 163 -11.47 -10.84 3.54
CA LYS A 163 -11.53 -12.07 4.35
C LYS A 163 -12.52 -13.09 3.78
N GLU A 164 -13.70 -12.64 3.34
CA GLU A 164 -14.68 -13.50 2.68
C GLU A 164 -14.09 -14.13 1.41
N MET A 165 -13.42 -13.34 0.58
CA MET A 165 -12.69 -13.83 -0.59
C MET A 165 -11.68 -14.91 -0.21
N ALA A 166 -10.85 -14.68 0.80
CA ALA A 166 -9.88 -15.67 1.26
C ALA A 166 -10.54 -16.97 1.72
N ALA A 167 -11.66 -16.88 2.46
CA ALA A 167 -12.42 -18.04 2.91
C ALA A 167 -13.01 -18.84 1.74
N LEU A 168 -13.52 -18.18 0.70
CA LEU A 168 -14.03 -18.83 -0.52
C LEU A 168 -12.90 -19.54 -1.28
N LEU A 169 -11.77 -18.89 -1.44
CA LEU A 169 -10.61 -19.45 -2.13
C LEU A 169 -10.05 -20.68 -1.40
N ILE A 170 -9.96 -20.65 -0.06
CA ILE A 170 -9.56 -21.83 0.75
C ILE A 170 -10.53 -23.01 0.57
N ARG A 171 -11.82 -22.73 0.35
CA ARG A 171 -12.82 -23.77 0.02
C ARG A 171 -12.75 -24.25 -1.43
N GLY A 172 -11.74 -23.84 -2.20
CA GLY A 172 -11.56 -24.25 -3.59
C GLY A 172 -12.46 -23.55 -4.60
N LYS A 173 -13.11 -22.43 -4.20
CA LYS A 173 -13.94 -21.62 -5.10
C LYS A 173 -13.07 -20.76 -6.01
N THR A 174 -13.62 -20.38 -7.17
CA THR A 174 -12.96 -19.45 -8.10
C THR A 174 -13.62 -18.07 -8.04
N ILE A 175 -12.81 -17.02 -8.14
CA ILE A 175 -13.25 -15.63 -8.08
C ILE A 175 -13.05 -14.96 -9.45
N ALA A 176 -14.08 -14.30 -9.95
CA ALA A 176 -13.99 -13.49 -11.15
C ALA A 176 -13.28 -12.15 -10.81
N TRP A 177 -12.40 -11.69 -11.69
CA TRP A 177 -11.67 -10.43 -11.51
C TRP A 177 -11.51 -9.67 -12.81
N GLY A 178 -11.14 -8.40 -12.69
CA GLY A 178 -10.78 -7.55 -13.81
C GLY A 178 -9.92 -6.38 -13.37
N ALA A 179 -9.39 -5.65 -14.36
CA ALA A 179 -8.54 -4.50 -14.14
C ALA A 179 -9.00 -3.34 -15.03
N GLY A 180 -9.26 -2.19 -14.43
CA GLY A 180 -9.60 -0.97 -15.14
C GLY A 180 -8.41 -0.38 -15.90
N GLU A 181 -8.62 0.78 -16.50
CA GLU A 181 -7.56 1.50 -17.20
C GLU A 181 -6.41 1.88 -16.26
N GLY A 182 -5.20 1.95 -16.83
CA GLY A 182 -3.99 2.36 -16.11
C GLY A 182 -3.17 1.23 -15.52
N PHE A 183 -3.69 0.00 -15.45
CA PHE A 183 -2.91 -1.15 -14.99
C PHE A 183 -2.08 -1.76 -16.11
N VAL A 184 -0.84 -2.12 -15.77
CA VAL A 184 0.10 -2.82 -16.65
C VAL A 184 0.56 -4.09 -15.96
N PHE A 185 0.48 -5.19 -16.68
CA PHE A 185 0.90 -6.50 -16.19
C PHE A 185 2.15 -6.96 -16.94
N PRO A 186 3.12 -7.62 -16.28
CA PRO A 186 4.22 -8.29 -16.95
C PRO A 186 3.71 -9.28 -18.00
N LYS A 187 4.42 -9.40 -19.12
CA LYS A 187 4.04 -10.31 -20.22
C LYS A 187 4.08 -11.78 -19.79
N GLU A 188 5.01 -12.12 -18.92
CA GLU A 188 5.22 -13.48 -18.42
C GLU A 188 4.94 -13.47 -16.91
N GLN A 189 3.71 -13.77 -16.55
CA GLN A 189 3.31 -13.98 -15.16
C GLN A 189 2.27 -15.11 -15.08
N THR A 190 2.29 -15.84 -14.00
CA THR A 190 1.30 -16.88 -13.73
C THR A 190 0.16 -16.30 -12.91
N ILE A 191 -1.03 -16.19 -13.52
CA ILE A 191 -2.24 -15.82 -12.78
C ILE A 191 -2.69 -17.02 -11.95
N PRO A 192 -2.97 -16.87 -10.65
CA PRO A 192 -3.49 -17.96 -9.82
C PRO A 192 -4.70 -18.62 -10.43
N ALA A 193 -4.72 -19.97 -10.46
CA ALA A 193 -5.79 -20.76 -11.09
C ALA A 193 -7.18 -20.50 -10.47
N GLN A 194 -7.22 -20.00 -9.23
CA GLN A 194 -8.44 -19.62 -8.54
C GLN A 194 -9.05 -18.31 -9.07
N LEU A 195 -8.32 -17.54 -9.89
CA LEU A 195 -8.78 -16.26 -10.42
C LEU A 195 -9.14 -16.37 -11.89
N ARG A 196 -10.37 -15.96 -12.25
CA ARG A 196 -10.85 -15.96 -13.64
C ARG A 196 -10.98 -14.52 -14.13
N PHE A 197 -10.15 -14.12 -15.09
CA PHE A 197 -10.27 -12.81 -15.72
C PHE A 197 -11.58 -12.71 -16.52
N ARG A 198 -12.29 -11.60 -16.42
CA ARG A 198 -13.56 -11.35 -17.10
C ARG A 198 -13.54 -10.15 -18.02
N LYS A 199 -13.27 -8.96 -17.48
CA LYS A 199 -13.28 -7.72 -18.27
C LYS A 199 -12.48 -6.61 -17.61
N THR A 200 -12.23 -5.54 -18.36
CA THR A 200 -11.50 -4.37 -17.87
C THR A 200 -12.37 -3.41 -17.06
N GLU A 201 -13.65 -3.25 -17.40
CA GLU A 201 -14.55 -2.36 -16.69
C GLU A 201 -15.12 -3.03 -15.43
N SER A 202 -15.14 -2.30 -14.30
CA SER A 202 -15.82 -2.77 -13.10
C SER A 202 -17.34 -2.77 -13.29
N PRO A 203 -18.07 -3.82 -12.87
CA PRO A 203 -19.51 -3.88 -12.96
C PRO A 203 -20.25 -2.74 -12.26
N ASP A 204 -19.68 -2.17 -11.18
CA ASP A 204 -20.22 -1.04 -10.43
C ASP A 204 -19.70 0.33 -10.89
N GLY A 205 -18.98 0.37 -12.01
CA GLY A 205 -18.54 1.62 -12.66
C GLY A 205 -17.32 2.30 -12.05
N LYS A 206 -16.66 1.70 -11.03
CA LYS A 206 -15.46 2.29 -10.42
C LYS A 206 -14.27 2.23 -11.36
N GLN A 207 -13.60 3.37 -11.54
CA GLN A 207 -12.48 3.52 -12.46
C GLN A 207 -11.11 3.40 -11.77
N GLY A 208 -10.08 3.01 -12.54
CA GLY A 208 -8.71 2.90 -12.04
C GLY A 208 -8.54 1.88 -10.92
N THR A 209 -9.34 0.81 -10.92
CA THR A 209 -9.33 -0.23 -9.89
C THR A 209 -9.08 -1.61 -10.48
N LEU A 210 -8.44 -2.47 -9.70
CA LEU A 210 -8.58 -3.92 -9.81
C LEU A 210 -9.83 -4.32 -9.03
N TRP A 211 -10.68 -5.16 -9.58
CA TRP A 211 -11.89 -5.59 -8.91
C TRP A 211 -12.02 -7.12 -8.88
N PHE A 212 -12.65 -7.61 -7.81
CA PHE A 212 -12.95 -9.02 -7.60
C PHE A 212 -14.43 -9.14 -7.25
N ALA A 213 -15.12 -10.02 -7.94
CA ALA A 213 -16.54 -10.28 -7.71
C ALA A 213 -16.69 -11.36 -6.63
N ILE A 214 -17.23 -10.99 -5.47
CA ILE A 214 -17.40 -11.88 -4.31
C ILE A 214 -18.84 -12.36 -4.27
N PRO A 215 -19.14 -13.64 -4.60
CA PRO A 215 -20.48 -14.19 -4.56
C PRO A 215 -20.97 -14.33 -3.11
N GLN A 216 -22.21 -13.93 -2.86
CA GLN A 216 -22.83 -13.98 -1.53
C GLN A 216 -23.55 -15.32 -1.26
N SER A 217 -23.70 -16.18 -2.27
CA SER A 217 -24.30 -17.50 -2.13
C SER A 217 -23.62 -18.57 -2.97
N ASP A 218 -23.73 -19.83 -2.54
CA ASP A 218 -23.13 -20.99 -3.24
C ASP A 218 -23.78 -21.27 -4.63
N ARG A 219 -24.97 -20.74 -4.90
CA ARG A 219 -25.69 -20.93 -6.18
C ARG A 219 -25.19 -20.05 -7.32
N GLU A 220 -24.49 -18.98 -7.00
CA GLU A 220 -24.08 -17.93 -7.96
C GLU A 220 -22.78 -18.21 -8.71
N GLN A 221 -22.14 -19.37 -8.50
CA GLN A 221 -20.76 -19.60 -8.92
C GLN A 221 -20.54 -19.80 -10.42
N GLU A 222 -21.56 -20.16 -11.18
CA GLU A 222 -21.42 -20.45 -12.62
C GLU A 222 -21.89 -19.31 -13.54
N GLU A 223 -22.80 -18.44 -13.11
CA GLU A 223 -23.39 -17.40 -13.95
C GLU A 223 -23.18 -15.94 -13.46
N ALA A 224 -22.63 -15.74 -12.28
CA ALA A 224 -22.71 -14.47 -11.57
C ALA A 224 -21.68 -13.42 -11.99
N LEU A 225 -21.96 -12.69 -13.04
CA LEU A 225 -21.52 -11.31 -13.21
C LEU A 225 -22.78 -10.44 -13.38
N GLY A 226 -23.20 -9.79 -12.29
CA GLY A 226 -24.26 -8.78 -12.33
C GLY A 226 -25.58 -9.18 -11.68
N THR A 227 -25.59 -10.16 -10.78
CA THR A 227 -26.74 -10.37 -9.88
C THR A 227 -26.68 -9.37 -8.72
N GLU A 228 -27.83 -8.94 -8.20
CA GLU A 228 -27.96 -8.01 -7.06
C GLU A 228 -27.26 -8.48 -5.78
N GLN A 229 -26.74 -9.70 -5.75
CA GLN A 229 -26.11 -10.35 -4.59
C GLN A 229 -24.58 -10.47 -4.69
N THR A 230 -23.93 -9.96 -5.75
CA THR A 230 -22.47 -9.98 -5.88
C THR A 230 -21.86 -8.69 -5.37
N GLN A 231 -21.00 -8.77 -4.37
CA GLN A 231 -20.27 -7.61 -3.87
C GLN A 231 -18.91 -7.45 -4.57
N MET A 232 -18.49 -6.20 -4.78
CA MET A 232 -17.24 -5.90 -5.46
C MET A 232 -16.16 -5.48 -4.47
N LEU A 233 -15.10 -6.29 -4.38
CA LEU A 233 -13.88 -5.89 -3.69
C LEU A 233 -12.99 -5.14 -4.67
N HIS A 234 -12.60 -3.91 -4.32
CA HIS A 234 -11.71 -3.09 -5.13
C HIS A 234 -10.34 -2.97 -4.49
N LEU A 235 -9.31 -3.07 -5.35
CA LEU A 235 -7.94 -2.70 -5.03
C LEU A 235 -7.53 -1.56 -5.94
N TYR A 236 -6.93 -0.52 -5.39
CA TYR A 236 -6.52 0.65 -6.16
C TYR A 236 -5.17 1.20 -5.69
N PRO A 237 -4.33 1.68 -6.62
CA PRO A 237 -3.12 2.40 -6.27
C PRO A 237 -3.45 3.86 -5.89
N LYS A 238 -2.56 4.50 -5.14
CA LYS A 238 -2.56 5.96 -5.00
C LYS A 238 -1.84 6.56 -6.22
N ASN A 239 -2.56 6.80 -7.30
CA ASN A 239 -1.99 7.25 -8.56
C ASN A 239 -2.86 8.29 -9.30
N VAL A 240 -3.88 8.85 -8.65
CA VAL A 240 -4.73 9.90 -9.21
C VAL A 240 -4.14 11.28 -8.92
N TYR A 241 -4.02 12.09 -9.95
CA TYR A 241 -3.54 13.47 -9.91
C TYR A 241 -4.72 14.39 -10.15
N LEU A 242 -5.10 15.16 -9.13
CA LEU A 242 -6.26 16.04 -9.15
C LEU A 242 -5.86 17.47 -9.54
N GLY A 243 -6.28 17.92 -10.70
CA GLY A 243 -6.16 19.33 -11.08
C GLY A 243 -7.39 20.12 -10.68
N VAL A 244 -7.22 21.24 -10.00
CA VAL A 244 -8.31 22.05 -9.47
C VAL A 244 -8.18 23.50 -9.92
N GLY A 245 -9.32 24.12 -10.25
CA GLY A 245 -9.46 25.56 -10.41
C GLY A 245 -10.65 26.05 -9.60
N CYS A 246 -10.54 27.21 -8.98
CA CYS A 246 -11.65 27.82 -8.25
C CYS A 246 -11.65 29.34 -8.41
N ARG A 247 -12.78 29.99 -8.12
CA ARG A 247 -12.86 31.45 -8.01
C ARG A 247 -12.06 31.91 -6.78
N LYS A 248 -11.65 33.18 -6.78
CA LYS A 248 -10.96 33.77 -5.62
C LYS A 248 -11.87 33.73 -4.39
N ASN A 249 -11.30 33.40 -3.24
CA ASN A 249 -11.99 33.29 -1.94
C ASN A 249 -13.15 32.27 -1.95
N THR A 250 -13.05 31.18 -2.71
CA THR A 250 -14.01 30.07 -2.64
C THR A 250 -13.83 29.33 -1.30
N PRO A 251 -14.88 29.18 -0.47
CA PRO A 251 -14.78 28.45 0.79
C PRO A 251 -14.37 26.99 0.60
N GLU A 252 -13.61 26.44 1.57
CA GLU A 252 -13.15 25.04 1.57
C GLU A 252 -14.32 24.04 1.39
N GLU A 253 -15.40 24.20 2.16
CA GLU A 253 -16.59 23.34 2.11
C GLU A 253 -17.20 23.26 0.69
N LYS A 254 -17.16 24.37 -0.04
CA LYS A 254 -17.67 24.44 -1.41
C LYS A 254 -16.73 23.71 -2.37
N ILE A 255 -15.42 23.84 -2.20
CA ILE A 255 -14.41 23.13 -3.00
C ILE A 255 -14.58 21.62 -2.74
N GLU A 256 -14.65 21.20 -1.49
CA GLU A 256 -14.83 19.82 -1.07
C GLU A 256 -16.11 19.21 -1.68
N THR A 257 -17.24 19.86 -1.47
CA THR A 257 -18.55 19.37 -1.96
C THR A 257 -18.52 19.12 -3.46
N GLN A 258 -17.96 20.06 -4.24
CA GLN A 258 -17.89 19.90 -5.69
C GLN A 258 -16.90 18.82 -6.12
N ILE A 259 -15.73 18.76 -5.52
CA ILE A 259 -14.74 17.73 -5.83
C ILE A 259 -15.29 16.34 -5.49
N GLN A 260 -15.86 16.14 -4.31
CA GLN A 260 -16.45 14.85 -3.92
C GLN A 260 -17.57 14.42 -4.87
N LYS A 261 -18.45 15.37 -5.26
CA LYS A 261 -19.48 15.12 -6.25
C LYS A 261 -18.88 14.64 -7.57
N TYR A 262 -17.87 15.34 -8.11
CA TYR A 262 -17.25 14.97 -9.38
C TYR A 262 -16.56 13.60 -9.32
N LEU A 263 -15.84 13.32 -8.22
CA LEU A 263 -15.20 12.04 -8.02
C LEU A 263 -16.23 10.90 -7.95
N SER A 264 -17.30 11.09 -7.20
CA SER A 264 -18.39 10.10 -7.06
C SER A 264 -19.08 9.82 -8.41
N GLU A 265 -19.42 10.87 -9.18
CA GLU A 265 -20.04 10.74 -10.51
C GLU A 265 -19.16 9.98 -11.51
N HIS A 266 -17.84 9.96 -11.29
CA HIS A 266 -16.87 9.27 -12.15
C HIS A 266 -16.32 7.99 -11.52
N GLY A 267 -16.88 7.51 -10.39
CA GLY A 267 -16.44 6.29 -9.74
C GLY A 267 -14.98 6.31 -9.24
N ILE A 268 -14.45 7.49 -8.89
CA ILE A 268 -13.09 7.68 -8.41
C ILE A 268 -13.12 7.76 -6.88
N ALA A 269 -12.35 6.90 -6.20
CA ALA A 269 -12.21 6.97 -4.75
C ALA A 269 -11.25 8.12 -4.35
N ALA A 270 -11.63 8.91 -3.35
CA ALA A 270 -10.81 10.04 -2.89
C ALA A 270 -9.42 9.59 -2.39
N GLU A 271 -9.34 8.39 -1.83
CA GLU A 271 -8.10 7.76 -1.32
C GLU A 271 -7.09 7.43 -2.44
N GLN A 272 -7.51 7.41 -3.70
CA GLN A 272 -6.62 7.24 -4.87
C GLN A 272 -5.81 8.51 -5.16
N ILE A 273 -6.25 9.68 -4.65
CA ILE A 273 -5.61 10.96 -4.95
C ILE A 273 -4.27 11.04 -4.22
N ILE A 274 -3.20 11.29 -5.00
CA ILE A 274 -1.84 11.43 -4.46
C ILE A 274 -1.48 12.89 -4.19
N LEU A 275 -2.02 13.83 -4.98
CA LEU A 275 -1.82 15.26 -4.79
C LEU A 275 -2.91 16.08 -5.51
N ALA A 276 -3.05 17.34 -5.11
CA ALA A 276 -3.82 18.36 -5.82
C ALA A 276 -2.88 19.34 -6.54
N ALA A 277 -3.27 19.77 -7.74
CA ALA A 277 -2.50 20.68 -8.56
C ALA A 277 -3.33 21.86 -9.08
N SER A 278 -2.73 23.04 -9.21
CA SER A 278 -3.39 24.23 -9.74
C SER A 278 -2.39 25.19 -10.40
N ILE A 279 -2.86 26.38 -10.77
CA ILE A 279 -2.02 27.51 -11.18
C ILE A 279 -1.43 28.22 -9.96
N ASP A 280 -0.26 28.85 -10.09
CA ASP A 280 0.43 29.58 -9.03
C ASP A 280 -0.37 30.73 -8.42
N LEU A 281 -1.27 31.35 -9.17
CA LEU A 281 -2.26 32.32 -8.65
C LEU A 281 -3.14 31.77 -7.51
N LYS A 282 -3.17 30.46 -7.33
CA LYS A 282 -3.91 29.74 -6.28
C LYS A 282 -3.04 29.23 -5.12
N LYS A 283 -1.73 29.54 -5.15
CA LYS A 283 -0.78 29.07 -4.15
C LYS A 283 -1.18 29.47 -2.72
N GLU A 284 -1.79 30.65 -2.57
CA GLU A 284 -2.21 31.20 -1.27
C GLU A 284 -3.74 31.26 -1.13
N GLU A 285 -4.50 30.50 -1.94
CA GLU A 285 -5.97 30.47 -1.88
C GLU A 285 -6.40 29.71 -0.60
N PRO A 286 -7.02 30.38 0.40
CA PRO A 286 -7.27 29.78 1.70
C PRO A 286 -8.11 28.50 1.64
N GLY A 287 -9.16 28.49 0.81
CA GLY A 287 -10.04 27.33 0.69
C GLY A 287 -9.34 26.13 0.05
N MET A 288 -8.39 26.33 -0.89
CA MET A 288 -7.58 25.25 -1.47
C MET A 288 -6.60 24.68 -0.46
N LEU A 289 -5.94 25.55 0.30
CA LEU A 289 -4.99 25.12 1.32
C LEU A 289 -5.71 24.31 2.42
N ALA A 290 -6.86 24.78 2.91
CA ALA A 290 -7.65 24.09 3.91
C ALA A 290 -8.15 22.72 3.40
N PHE A 291 -8.63 22.66 2.14
CA PHE A 291 -9.00 21.39 1.50
C PHE A 291 -7.82 20.41 1.45
N CYS A 292 -6.67 20.87 0.98
CA CYS A 292 -5.49 19.99 0.88
C CYS A 292 -4.99 19.53 2.26
N GLU A 293 -5.02 20.39 3.28
CA GLU A 293 -4.65 20.05 4.65
C GLU A 293 -5.61 18.99 5.23
N LYS A 294 -6.91 19.16 5.08
CA LYS A 294 -7.94 18.23 5.56
C LYS A 294 -7.78 16.82 5.00
N TYR A 295 -7.43 16.71 3.71
CA TYR A 295 -7.23 15.43 3.02
C TYR A 295 -5.78 14.95 3.02
N HIS A 296 -4.87 15.66 3.71
CA HIS A 296 -3.43 15.38 3.73
C HIS A 296 -2.82 15.25 2.33
N LEU A 297 -3.28 16.11 1.40
CA LEU A 297 -2.80 16.11 0.02
C LEU A 297 -1.69 17.16 -0.16
N PRO A 298 -0.54 16.78 -0.72
CA PRO A 298 0.41 17.75 -1.23
C PRO A 298 -0.27 18.68 -2.25
N PHE A 299 -0.04 19.98 -2.12
CA PHE A 299 -0.55 20.97 -3.07
C PHE A 299 0.58 21.51 -3.93
N VAL A 300 0.50 21.28 -5.24
CA VAL A 300 1.51 21.71 -6.22
C VAL A 300 0.91 22.77 -7.12
N THR A 301 1.67 23.83 -7.39
CA THR A 301 1.24 24.90 -8.29
C THR A 301 2.24 25.11 -9.42
N TYR A 302 1.73 25.42 -10.61
CA TYR A 302 2.48 25.67 -11.83
C TYR A 302 2.26 27.08 -12.32
N ARG A 303 3.28 27.72 -12.90
CA ARG A 303 3.13 29.00 -13.59
C ARG A 303 2.34 28.81 -14.90
N GLY A 304 1.69 29.89 -15.37
CA GLY A 304 0.94 29.84 -16.63
C GLY A 304 1.75 29.29 -17.80
N GLU A 305 3.01 29.73 -17.94
CA GLU A 305 3.95 29.24 -18.97
C GLU A 305 4.26 27.73 -18.87
N GLU A 306 4.23 27.18 -17.65
CA GLU A 306 4.42 25.74 -17.42
C GLU A 306 3.15 24.98 -17.83
N LEU A 307 1.97 25.50 -17.47
CA LEU A 307 0.69 24.93 -17.87
C LEU A 307 0.51 24.89 -19.41
N GLU A 308 0.99 25.88 -20.13
CA GLU A 308 0.97 25.90 -21.60
C GLU A 308 1.81 24.79 -22.23
N LYS A 309 2.88 24.34 -21.56
CA LYS A 309 3.74 23.23 -22.02
C LYS A 309 3.10 21.86 -21.83
N ALA A 310 1.99 21.76 -21.10
CA ALA A 310 1.27 20.50 -20.95
C ALA A 310 0.87 19.96 -22.33
N LYS A 311 1.22 18.70 -22.59
CA LYS A 311 0.91 18.02 -23.87
C LYS A 311 -0.48 17.39 -23.80
N GLY A 312 -1.24 17.54 -24.87
CA GLY A 312 -2.57 16.93 -24.99
C GLY A 312 -3.62 17.89 -25.53
N THR A 313 -4.85 17.40 -25.64
CA THR A 313 -6.02 18.21 -26.00
C THR A 313 -6.78 18.54 -24.71
N PHE A 314 -7.05 19.83 -24.50
CA PHE A 314 -7.70 20.33 -23.29
C PHE A 314 -8.99 21.08 -23.64
N THR A 315 -9.93 21.12 -22.69
CA THR A 315 -11.22 21.81 -22.87
C THR A 315 -11.04 23.32 -22.71
N PRO A 316 -11.11 24.14 -23.76
CA PRO A 316 -10.79 25.57 -23.68
C PRO A 316 -11.83 26.35 -22.88
N SER A 317 -11.41 27.45 -22.25
CA SER A 317 -12.25 28.40 -21.55
C SER A 317 -11.77 29.83 -21.79
N ALA A 318 -12.51 30.56 -22.58
CA ALA A 318 -12.20 31.96 -22.87
C ALA A 318 -12.15 32.84 -21.60
N PHE A 319 -12.98 32.53 -20.60
CA PHE A 319 -12.99 33.26 -19.33
C PHE A 319 -11.67 32.99 -18.54
N VAL A 320 -11.23 31.74 -18.48
CA VAL A 320 -10.01 31.38 -17.78
C VAL A 320 -8.80 31.98 -18.50
N SER A 321 -8.74 31.88 -19.82
CA SER A 321 -7.65 32.44 -20.63
C SER A 321 -7.46 33.95 -20.40
N LYS A 322 -8.57 34.72 -20.29
CA LYS A 322 -8.52 36.16 -20.05
C LYS A 322 -7.91 36.55 -18.69
N ILE A 323 -8.04 35.67 -17.67
CA ILE A 323 -7.58 35.93 -16.30
C ILE A 323 -6.21 35.36 -16.04
N THR A 324 -5.93 34.19 -16.54
CA THR A 324 -4.74 33.39 -16.17
C THR A 324 -3.70 33.28 -17.28
N GLY A 325 -4.05 33.74 -18.50
CA GLY A 325 -3.20 33.55 -19.68
C GLY A 325 -3.28 32.15 -20.30
N VAL A 326 -3.88 31.17 -19.62
CA VAL A 326 -4.03 29.78 -20.11
C VAL A 326 -5.50 29.42 -20.28
N ASP A 327 -5.81 28.64 -21.30
CA ASP A 327 -7.19 28.29 -21.66
C ASP A 327 -7.84 27.27 -20.71
N ASN A 328 -7.03 26.54 -19.92
CA ASN A 328 -7.49 25.51 -18.99
C ASN A 328 -6.48 25.31 -17.85
N VAL A 329 -6.91 25.48 -16.60
CA VAL A 329 -6.08 25.26 -15.43
C VAL A 329 -6.17 23.80 -14.95
N CYS A 330 -7.37 23.28 -14.68
CA CYS A 330 -7.53 21.99 -14.02
C CYS A 330 -7.01 20.80 -14.86
N GLU A 331 -7.31 20.73 -16.16
CA GLU A 331 -6.80 19.62 -16.98
C GLU A 331 -5.28 19.73 -17.18
N ARG A 332 -4.76 20.94 -17.42
CA ARG A 332 -3.33 21.14 -17.65
C ARG A 332 -2.53 20.86 -16.40
N SER A 333 -2.99 21.30 -15.22
CA SER A 333 -2.30 21.00 -13.95
C SER A 333 -2.36 19.53 -13.58
N ALA A 334 -3.51 18.84 -13.81
CA ALA A 334 -3.60 17.39 -13.65
C ALA A 334 -2.65 16.64 -14.60
N SER A 335 -2.58 17.08 -15.87
CA SER A 335 -1.69 16.47 -16.88
C SER A 335 -0.21 16.64 -16.50
N LEU A 336 0.22 17.83 -16.08
CA LEU A 336 1.60 18.06 -15.66
C LEU A 336 1.95 17.26 -14.40
N ALA A 337 1.09 17.30 -13.39
CA ALA A 337 1.29 16.56 -12.16
C ALA A 337 1.37 15.04 -12.43
N GLY A 338 0.52 14.54 -13.33
CA GLY A 338 0.51 13.15 -13.77
C GLY A 338 1.53 12.80 -14.86
N ASP A 339 2.44 13.74 -15.23
CA ASP A 339 3.47 13.52 -16.26
C ASP A 339 2.87 13.02 -17.61
N GLY A 340 1.78 13.64 -18.04
CA GLY A 340 1.04 13.25 -19.25
C GLY A 340 0.18 12.00 -19.09
N GLY A 341 -0.20 11.66 -17.88
CA GLY A 341 -1.08 10.52 -17.56
C GLY A 341 -2.42 10.54 -18.30
N THR A 342 -3.10 9.40 -18.30
CA THR A 342 -4.42 9.24 -18.93
C THR A 342 -5.51 9.95 -18.12
N PHE A 343 -6.39 10.71 -18.78
CA PHE A 343 -7.54 11.31 -18.12
C PHE A 343 -8.59 10.25 -17.79
N ILE A 344 -8.94 10.11 -16.52
CA ILE A 344 -10.10 9.34 -16.04
C ILE A 344 -11.30 10.25 -15.71
N MET A 345 -11.06 11.55 -15.55
CA MET A 345 -12.08 12.56 -15.43
C MET A 345 -11.62 13.81 -16.19
N ARG A 346 -12.33 14.17 -17.25
CA ARG A 346 -12.15 15.44 -17.93
C ARG A 346 -12.74 16.57 -17.12
N LYS A 347 -12.45 17.83 -17.50
CA LYS A 347 -12.92 19.01 -16.81
C LYS A 347 -14.40 18.94 -16.44
N GLN A 348 -14.68 18.93 -15.16
CA GLN A 348 -15.98 19.19 -14.58
C GLN A 348 -16.01 20.64 -14.07
N ALA A 349 -17.16 21.30 -14.16
CA ALA A 349 -17.29 22.70 -13.78
C ALA A 349 -18.68 22.99 -13.23
N ALA A 350 -18.79 23.37 -11.98
CA ALA A 350 -20.00 23.88 -11.36
C ALA A 350 -19.66 24.80 -10.20
N GLU A 351 -20.53 25.71 -9.85
CA GLU A 351 -20.44 26.55 -8.66
C GLU A 351 -19.12 27.33 -8.51
N GLY A 352 -18.39 27.56 -9.62
CA GLY A 352 -17.13 28.27 -9.62
C GLY A 352 -15.91 27.39 -9.21
N VAL A 353 -16.10 26.08 -9.10
CA VAL A 353 -15.04 25.08 -8.92
C VAL A 353 -14.93 24.23 -10.17
N THR A 354 -13.70 23.98 -10.62
CA THR A 354 -13.42 23.08 -11.75
C THR A 354 -12.43 22.02 -11.30
N ALA A 355 -12.61 20.79 -11.75
CA ALA A 355 -11.67 19.70 -11.46
C ALA A 355 -11.48 18.78 -12.67
N ALA A 356 -10.32 18.14 -12.74
CA ALA A 356 -9.99 17.07 -13.69
C ALA A 356 -9.04 16.09 -13.01
N CYS A 357 -9.08 14.81 -13.42
CA CYS A 357 -8.19 13.77 -12.88
C CYS A 357 -7.45 13.04 -13.97
N THR A 358 -6.16 12.84 -13.76
CA THR A 358 -5.33 11.91 -14.56
C THR A 358 -4.79 10.81 -13.70
N ILE A 359 -4.46 9.65 -14.31
CA ILE A 359 -3.76 8.55 -13.66
C ILE A 359 -2.44 8.24 -14.38
N LYS A 360 -1.44 7.84 -13.61
CA LYS A 360 -0.24 7.18 -14.15
C LYS A 360 -0.49 5.68 -14.28
N LYS A 361 0.21 5.06 -15.22
CA LYS A 361 0.24 3.61 -15.33
C LYS A 361 0.82 3.00 -14.06
N TRP A 362 0.19 1.92 -13.60
CA TRP A 362 0.60 1.19 -12.39
C TRP A 362 0.92 -0.26 -12.75
N SER A 363 2.16 -0.66 -12.47
CA SER A 363 2.59 -2.03 -12.73
C SER A 363 2.13 -2.94 -11.57
N VAL A 364 1.55 -4.07 -11.92
CA VAL A 364 1.03 -5.06 -10.96
C VAL A 364 1.49 -6.45 -11.39
N SER A 365 2.06 -7.22 -10.44
CA SER A 365 2.45 -8.61 -10.66
C SER A 365 1.71 -9.54 -9.69
N PHE A 366 1.35 -10.73 -10.16
CA PHE A 366 0.81 -11.82 -9.34
C PHE A 366 1.91 -12.70 -8.70
N GLU A 367 3.18 -12.42 -9.01
CA GLU A 367 4.34 -13.14 -8.48
C GLU A 367 4.84 -12.58 -7.14
#